data_2200435a9632f7103d19f0e88d6a9911
#
_entry.id   2200435a9632f7103d19f0e88d6a9911
#
_cell.length_a   1.000
_cell.length_b   1.000
_cell.length_c   1.000
_cell.angle_alpha   90.00
_cell.angle_beta   90.00
_cell.angle_gamma   90.00
#
_symmetry.space_group_name_H-M   'P 1'
#
loop_
_entity.id
_entity.type
_entity.pdbx_description
1 polymer ?
#
loop_
_entity_poly.entity_id
_entity_poly.type
_entity_poly.pdbx_seq_one_letter_code
_entity_poly.pdbx_strand_id
1 'polypeptide(L)'
;MKRLQSYILFILLLLVTVLPAHGHISRNMFMISNLNTDNGLSSPRVYSIVEAEDGAMWISTKRGVDRYNGQSVSNYTLATEMQYSDASGRNIKLTQDHHRQIYAYDNKGKVYI
;
A
#
# COMPACT_ATOMS: atom_id res chain seq x y z
N MET A 1 10.33 65.06 10.59
CA MET A 1 9.52 63.96 11.05
C MET A 1 8.89 63.12 9.91
N LYS A 2 8.36 63.73 8.88
CA LYS A 2 7.80 62.98 7.74
C LYS A 2 8.79 62.12 6.98
N ARG A 3 10.04 62.52 6.89
CA ARG A 3 11.12 61.73 6.24
C ARG A 3 11.49 60.49 7.03
N LEU A 4 11.50 60.57 8.35
CA LEU A 4 11.80 59.44 9.23
C LEU A 4 10.72 58.37 9.15
N GLN A 5 9.44 58.77 9.09
CA GLN A 5 8.34 57.87 8.91
C GLN A 5 8.37 57.17 7.54
N SER A 6 8.80 57.87 6.50
CA SER A 6 8.97 57.30 5.16
C SER A 6 10.10 56.27 5.13
N TYR A 7 11.21 56.50 5.83
CA TYR A 7 12.30 55.51 5.93
C TYR A 7 11.88 54.28 6.72
N ILE A 8 11.13 54.44 7.81
CA ILE A 8 10.61 53.33 8.62
C ILE A 8 9.66 52.48 7.79
N LEU A 9 8.76 53.12 7.02
CA LEU A 9 7.84 52.42 6.13
C LEU A 9 8.57 51.62 5.03
N PHE A 10 9.63 52.22 4.46
CA PHE A 10 10.44 51.58 3.43
C PHE A 10 11.23 50.38 3.98
N ILE A 11 11.79 50.48 5.19
CA ILE A 11 12.49 49.40 5.88
C ILE A 11 11.50 48.26 6.21
N LEU A 12 10.28 48.59 6.67
CA LEU A 12 9.26 47.63 6.98
C LEU A 12 8.81 46.88 5.72
N LEU A 13 8.66 47.59 4.59
CA LEU A 13 8.34 47.00 3.30
C LEU A 13 9.44 46.07 2.79
N LEU A 14 10.71 46.45 3.00
CA LEU A 14 11.87 45.65 2.64
C LEU A 14 11.97 44.36 3.48
N LEU A 15 11.60 44.46 4.76
CA LEU A 15 11.60 43.31 5.68
C LEU A 15 10.57 42.23 5.28
N VAL A 16 9.43 42.65 4.72
CA VAL A 16 8.38 41.74 4.25
C VAL A 16 8.78 40.95 3.00
N THR A 17 9.67 41.52 2.17
CA THR A 17 10.13 40.85 0.94
C THR A 17 11.22 39.82 1.18
N VAL A 18 11.81 39.76 2.39
CA VAL A 18 12.88 38.79 2.76
C VAL A 18 12.31 37.54 3.46
N LEU A 19 11.00 37.43 3.60
CA LEU A 19 10.42 36.16 4.09
C LEU A 19 10.76 35.04 3.09
N PRO A 20 11.61 34.08 3.48
CA PRO A 20 11.89 32.96 2.58
C PRO A 20 10.57 32.23 2.33
N ALA A 21 10.14 32.16 1.09
CA ALA A 21 9.09 31.25 0.67
C ALA A 21 9.61 29.83 0.95
N HIS A 22 9.23 29.29 2.10
CA HIS A 22 9.48 27.89 2.41
C HIS A 22 8.57 27.09 1.47
N GLY A 23 9.03 26.89 0.25
CA GLY A 23 8.47 25.91 -0.65
C GLY A 23 8.68 24.55 0.00
N HIS A 24 7.62 23.96 0.52
CA HIS A 24 7.59 22.55 0.85
C HIS A 24 7.82 21.77 -0.45
N ILE A 25 9.08 21.45 -0.72
CA ILE A 25 9.41 20.43 -1.72
C ILE A 25 8.97 19.11 -1.08
N SER A 26 7.75 18.71 -1.35
CA SER A 26 7.30 17.34 -1.11
C SER A 26 8.16 16.43 -1.99
N ARG A 27 9.26 15.96 -1.45
CA ARG A 27 10.01 14.85 -2.07
C ARG A 27 9.15 13.62 -1.88
N ASN A 28 8.38 13.28 -2.89
CA ASN A 28 7.77 11.96 -3.00
C ASN A 28 8.91 10.95 -3.11
N MET A 29 9.41 10.51 -1.97
CA MET A 29 10.44 9.50 -1.89
C MET A 29 9.73 8.15 -2.11
N PHE A 30 9.75 7.65 -3.34
CA PHE A 30 9.29 6.30 -3.61
C PHE A 30 10.28 5.33 -2.98
N MET A 31 9.83 4.59 -1.97
CA MET A 31 10.58 3.47 -1.43
C MET A 31 10.17 2.22 -2.22
N ILE A 32 11.12 1.66 -2.94
CA ILE A 32 10.90 0.39 -3.65
C ILE A 32 11.39 -0.72 -2.73
N SER A 33 10.50 -1.62 -2.34
CA SER A 33 10.82 -2.83 -1.61
C SER A 33 10.38 -4.06 -2.41
N ASN A 34 11.12 -5.14 -2.27
CA ASN A 34 10.79 -6.40 -2.91
C ASN A 34 10.24 -7.37 -1.85
N LEU A 35 9.00 -7.82 -2.05
CA LEU A 35 8.38 -8.83 -1.21
C LEU A 35 8.56 -10.20 -1.88
N ASN A 36 9.25 -11.10 -1.20
CA ASN A 36 9.56 -12.45 -1.68
C ASN A 36 9.44 -13.49 -0.56
N THR A 37 9.81 -14.72 -0.82
CA THR A 37 9.76 -15.82 0.16
C THR A 37 10.73 -15.65 1.33
N ASP A 38 11.83 -14.92 1.16
CA ASP A 38 12.81 -14.70 2.22
C ASP A 38 12.29 -13.74 3.28
N ASN A 39 11.34 -12.85 2.90
CA ASN A 39 10.71 -11.91 3.82
C ASN A 39 9.24 -12.26 4.12
N GLY A 40 8.86 -13.52 3.92
CA GLY A 40 7.63 -14.09 4.48
C GLY A 40 6.52 -14.44 3.49
N LEU A 41 6.66 -14.13 2.19
CA LEU A 41 5.67 -14.56 1.21
C LEU A 41 5.61 -16.09 1.15
N SER A 42 4.41 -16.68 1.18
CA SER A 42 4.22 -18.13 1.25
C SER A 42 4.67 -18.85 -0.03
N SER A 43 4.64 -18.19 -1.19
CA SER A 43 5.08 -18.72 -2.47
C SER A 43 5.52 -17.60 -3.41
N PRO A 44 6.53 -17.83 -4.26
CA PRO A 44 6.95 -16.84 -5.26
C PRO A 44 5.94 -16.71 -6.42
N ARG A 45 4.98 -17.65 -6.53
CA ARG A 45 3.93 -17.60 -7.55
C ARG A 45 2.71 -16.89 -7.01
N VAL A 46 2.53 -15.67 -7.46
CA VAL A 46 1.40 -14.79 -7.11
C VAL A 46 0.36 -14.83 -8.22
N TYR A 47 -0.91 -14.88 -7.86
CA TYR A 47 -2.04 -14.91 -8.79
C TYR A 47 -2.85 -13.62 -8.80
N SER A 48 -2.99 -12.97 -7.63
CA SER A 48 -3.75 -11.73 -7.52
C SER A 48 -3.35 -10.95 -6.28
N ILE A 49 -3.52 -9.63 -6.32
CA ILE A 49 -3.24 -8.71 -5.23
C ILE A 49 -4.41 -7.76 -5.11
N VAL A 50 -4.87 -7.52 -3.88
CA VAL A 50 -5.93 -6.56 -3.56
C VAL A 50 -5.50 -5.74 -2.35
N GLU A 51 -5.65 -4.42 -2.42
CA GLU A 51 -5.42 -3.52 -1.30
C GLU A 51 -6.70 -3.44 -0.44
N ALA A 52 -6.55 -3.67 0.86
CA ALA A 52 -7.63 -3.52 1.83
C ALA A 52 -7.80 -2.06 2.27
N GLU A 53 -8.91 -1.76 2.93
CA GLU A 53 -9.23 -0.41 3.42
C GLU A 53 -8.20 0.12 4.43
N ASP A 54 -7.59 -0.78 5.20
CA ASP A 54 -6.53 -0.46 6.17
C ASP A 54 -5.14 -0.29 5.52
N GLY A 55 -5.06 -0.32 4.18
CA GLY A 55 -3.82 -0.21 3.41
C GLY A 55 -2.99 -1.49 3.36
N ALA A 56 -3.45 -2.58 3.97
CA ALA A 56 -2.78 -3.87 3.86
C ALA A 56 -2.99 -4.48 2.47
N MET A 57 -1.99 -5.18 1.98
CA MET A 57 -2.05 -5.91 0.70
C MET A 57 -2.41 -7.36 0.96
N TRP A 58 -3.49 -7.82 0.35
CA TRP A 58 -3.85 -9.23 0.32
C TRP A 58 -3.35 -9.86 -0.96
N ILE A 59 -2.62 -10.94 -0.85
CA ILE A 59 -1.84 -11.54 -1.93
C ILE A 59 -2.22 -13.03 -2.02
N SER A 60 -2.87 -13.43 -3.11
CA SER A 60 -3.08 -14.85 -3.34
C SER A 60 -1.87 -15.48 -4.00
N THR A 61 -1.45 -16.59 -3.47
CA THR A 61 -0.29 -17.33 -3.94
C THR A 61 -0.64 -18.80 -4.21
N LYS A 62 0.31 -19.53 -4.75
CA LYS A 62 0.17 -20.99 -4.94
C LYS A 62 -0.10 -21.74 -3.62
N ARG A 63 0.35 -21.22 -2.47
CA ARG A 63 0.26 -21.87 -1.16
C ARG A 63 -0.88 -21.38 -0.28
N GLY A 64 -1.57 -20.33 -0.66
CA GLY A 64 -2.64 -19.74 0.13
C GLY A 64 -2.76 -18.25 -0.09
N VAL A 65 -3.26 -17.55 0.90
CA VAL A 65 -3.41 -16.09 0.88
C VAL A 65 -2.51 -15.49 1.95
N ASP A 66 -1.74 -14.51 1.57
CA ASP A 66 -0.86 -13.75 2.44
C ASP A 66 -1.43 -12.35 2.63
N ARG A 67 -1.27 -11.79 3.84
CA ARG A 67 -1.59 -10.41 4.15
C ARG A 67 -0.32 -9.69 4.57
N TYR A 68 0.05 -8.67 3.80
CA TYR A 68 1.21 -7.81 4.07
C TYR A 68 0.74 -6.45 4.58
N ASN A 69 1.20 -6.04 5.76
CA ASN A 69 0.82 -4.78 6.41
C ASN A 69 1.86 -3.65 6.25
N GLY A 70 2.83 -3.82 5.34
CA GLY A 70 3.94 -2.89 5.16
C GLY A 70 5.21 -3.25 5.95
N GLN A 71 5.12 -4.16 6.94
CA GLN A 71 6.25 -4.58 7.79
C GLN A 71 6.43 -6.10 7.83
N SER A 72 5.33 -6.82 7.92
CA SER A 72 5.32 -8.28 8.08
C SER A 72 4.26 -8.94 7.23
N VAL A 73 4.46 -10.22 6.94
CA VAL A 73 3.52 -11.07 6.22
C VAL A 73 2.85 -12.02 7.19
N SER A 74 1.53 -12.09 7.15
CA SER A 74 0.72 -13.12 7.80
C SER A 74 0.22 -14.09 6.74
N ASN A 75 0.46 -15.39 6.94
CA ASN A 75 0.06 -16.42 5.99
C ASN A 75 -1.25 -17.07 6.42
N TYR A 76 -2.20 -17.17 5.50
CA TYR A 76 -3.48 -17.84 5.70
C TYR A 76 -3.55 -19.04 4.77
N THR A 77 -3.52 -20.23 5.34
CA THR A 77 -3.75 -21.46 4.59
C THR A 77 -5.26 -21.65 4.47
N LEU A 78 -5.79 -21.49 3.28
CA LEU A 78 -7.19 -21.75 3.01
C LEU A 78 -7.41 -23.27 3.11
N ALA A 79 -8.11 -23.71 4.15
CA ALA A 79 -8.53 -25.06 4.51
C ALA A 79 -7.77 -26.26 3.87
N THR A 80 -7.68 -27.36 4.58
CA THR A 80 -6.94 -28.61 4.28
C THR A 80 -7.14 -29.16 2.86
N GLU A 81 -8.27 -28.85 2.22
CA GLU A 81 -8.56 -29.26 0.84
C GLU A 81 -7.73 -28.54 -0.24
N MET A 82 -7.17 -27.37 0.07
CA MET A 82 -6.31 -26.65 -0.89
C MET A 82 -4.89 -27.19 -0.93
N GLN A 83 -4.43 -27.78 0.14
CA GLN A 83 -3.08 -28.31 0.24
C GLN A 83 -2.84 -29.51 -0.70
N TYR A 84 -3.92 -30.23 -1.06
CA TYR A 84 -3.88 -31.37 -1.98
C TYR A 84 -4.16 -31.02 -3.45
N SER A 85 -4.52 -29.79 -3.76
CA SER A 85 -5.02 -29.41 -5.09
C SER A 85 -4.00 -28.79 -6.01
N ASP A 86 -2.73 -28.82 -5.66
CA ASP A 86 -1.65 -28.24 -6.46
C ASP A 86 -1.51 -28.90 -7.86
N ALA A 87 -1.90 -30.18 -7.95
CA ALA A 87 -1.96 -30.88 -9.23
C ALA A 87 -3.15 -30.48 -10.13
N SER A 88 -4.15 -29.81 -9.59
CA SER A 88 -5.40 -29.47 -10.30
C SER A 88 -5.42 -28.06 -10.92
N GLY A 89 -4.32 -27.29 -10.82
CA GLY A 89 -4.22 -25.97 -11.45
C GLY A 89 -5.22 -24.94 -10.90
N ARG A 90 -5.61 -25.03 -9.62
CA ARG A 90 -6.47 -24.04 -9.01
C ARG A 90 -5.69 -22.74 -8.77
N ASN A 91 -6.11 -21.70 -9.42
CA ASN A 91 -5.60 -20.36 -9.20
C ASN A 91 -6.60 -19.62 -8.32
N ILE A 92 -6.17 -19.23 -7.12
CA ILE A 92 -6.98 -18.39 -6.23
C ILE A 92 -6.88 -16.94 -6.69
N LYS A 93 -8.03 -16.33 -6.91
CA LYS A 93 -8.15 -14.90 -7.17
C LYS A 93 -8.78 -14.21 -5.98
N LEU A 94 -8.40 -12.98 -5.76
CA LEU A 94 -8.97 -12.09 -4.76
C LEU A 94 -9.84 -11.05 -5.46
N THR A 95 -10.95 -10.70 -4.83
CA THR A 95 -11.79 -9.58 -5.23
C THR A 95 -12.30 -8.86 -4.01
N GLN A 96 -12.72 -7.62 -4.20
CA GLN A 96 -13.31 -6.80 -3.15
C GLN A 96 -14.70 -6.36 -3.61
N ASP A 97 -15.68 -6.44 -2.72
CA ASP A 97 -17.03 -5.97 -2.98
C ASP A 97 -17.19 -4.46 -2.69
N HIS A 98 -18.41 -3.94 -2.88
CA HIS A 98 -18.73 -2.53 -2.61
C HIS A 98 -18.75 -2.17 -1.11
N HIS A 99 -18.78 -3.16 -0.21
CA HIS A 99 -18.59 -3.00 1.23
C HIS A 99 -17.14 -3.15 1.67
N ARG A 100 -16.22 -3.25 0.71
CA ARG A 100 -14.78 -3.43 0.92
C ARG A 100 -14.40 -4.75 1.61
N GLN A 101 -15.29 -5.73 1.58
CA GLN A 101 -14.98 -7.10 2.01
C GLN A 101 -14.19 -7.82 0.93
N ILE A 102 -13.16 -8.55 1.35
CA ILE A 102 -12.26 -9.27 0.45
C ILE A 102 -12.67 -10.75 0.43
N TYR A 103 -12.85 -11.25 -0.77
CA TYR A 103 -13.20 -12.64 -1.04
C TYR A 103 -12.10 -13.30 -1.85
N ALA A 104 -11.79 -14.54 -1.50
CA ALA A 104 -10.95 -15.40 -2.32
C ALA A 104 -11.85 -16.40 -3.07
N TYR A 105 -11.57 -16.62 -4.34
CA TYR A 105 -12.32 -17.59 -5.15
C TYR A 105 -11.39 -18.35 -6.10
N ASP A 106 -11.75 -19.57 -6.43
CA ASP A 106 -11.01 -20.38 -7.37
C ASP A 106 -11.67 -20.42 -8.76
N ASN A 107 -10.96 -21.00 -9.72
CA ASN A 107 -11.46 -21.18 -11.08
C ASN A 107 -12.59 -22.22 -11.21
N LYS A 108 -12.97 -22.89 -10.12
CA LYS A 108 -14.11 -23.81 -10.04
C LYS A 108 -15.34 -23.16 -9.41
N GLY A 109 -15.25 -21.88 -9.04
CA GLY A 109 -16.35 -21.11 -8.46
C GLY A 109 -16.53 -21.28 -6.95
N LYS A 110 -15.58 -21.93 -6.24
CA LYS A 110 -15.60 -22.00 -4.78
C LYS A 110 -15.15 -20.68 -4.20
N VAL A 111 -15.91 -20.13 -3.27
CA VAL A 111 -15.62 -18.87 -2.55
C VAL A 111 -15.16 -19.21 -1.14
N TYR A 112 -14.15 -18.48 -0.69
CA TYR A 112 -13.58 -18.54 0.65
C TYR A 112 -13.74 -17.16 1.30
N ILE A 113 -14.21 -17.11 2.53
CA ILE A 113 -14.47 -15.89 3.30
C ILE A 113 -13.54 -15.88 4.51
#